data_8b9b2bc4d85e5a1f4940bbb19d46097c
#
_entry.id   8b9b2bc4d85e5a1f4940bbb19d46097c
#
_cell.length_a   1.000
_cell.length_b   1.000
_cell.length_c   1.000
_cell.angle_alpha   90.00
_cell.angle_beta   90.00
_cell.angle_gamma   90.00
#
_symmetry.space_group_name_H-M   'P 1'
#
loop_
_entity.id
_entity.type
_entity.pdbx_description
1 polymer ?
#
loop_
_entity_poly.entity_id
_entity_poly.type
_entity_poly.pdbx_seq_one_letter_code
_entity_poly.pdbx_strand_id
1 'polypeptide(L)'
;MFQRVLLLWMACTLSLNVAAERPNILLIMADDLGFSDLGCYGSEIKTPNLDRLAKSGLRFTQFYNTAKCHSSRVSLLTGLYCDQAGSESLNRGTTIAEVLGSAGYFTAMSGKWHLSKQPTDFGFDRYWGHLSGAVNFFVGDNSFRLNGEKWEVPETLNGKPFYTTHAMTDFALDFLDEATQTDKPFFLYVAYNAPHYPLQAPEKDVRKYEGQYDQGWDALRKTRHQRQLDSGLLPAKWNLSPRPDHVPAWSDVESSEKSWEADRMEVFAAMVDVLDQNIGRLVQRLKDQGVYDNTLILFCSDNGACPFERTRGRYLKPWDPKSYWTYDASWAHAGNTPFRLYKQNQHEGGISSPMIAHWPKGLKLKSGEGIRTLKDGSAVTDQPAHLIDVMATAIELGDATYPSQVGERKIDPLMGKSLAPIFEGKQRDPHETLYFHFGTDRALRQGPWKLASAKLGRWELYNMDEDRTELNDLSEQHPERVEAMAKEWFKIAKDVERLKGKQVAPVKDKRTPLNFRR
;
A
#
# COMPACT_ATOMS: atom_id res chain seq x y z
N MET A 1 -31.75 57.27 -53.80
CA MET A 1 -30.84 57.47 -52.69
C MET A 1 -31.25 56.50 -51.58
N PHE A 2 -30.69 55.26 -51.61
CA PHE A 2 -31.03 54.22 -50.62
C PHE A 2 -29.78 53.98 -49.71
N GLN A 3 -29.89 54.35 -48.44
CA GLN A 3 -28.91 54.07 -47.43
C GLN A 3 -29.10 52.61 -46.93
N ARG A 4 -28.11 51.75 -47.14
CA ARG A 4 -28.03 50.43 -46.56
C ARG A 4 -27.35 50.53 -45.18
N VAL A 5 -28.11 50.24 -44.12
CA VAL A 5 -27.60 50.07 -42.74
C VAL A 5 -27.07 48.68 -42.64
N LEU A 6 -25.74 48.50 -42.44
CA LEU A 6 -25.08 47.23 -42.09
C LEU A 6 -25.17 47.06 -40.56
N LEU A 7 -25.96 46.11 -40.08
CA LEU A 7 -25.93 45.64 -38.71
C LEU A 7 -24.81 44.59 -38.54
N LEU A 8 -23.71 44.96 -37.87
CA LEU A 8 -22.71 44.03 -37.39
C LEU A 8 -23.25 43.30 -36.17
N TRP A 9 -23.50 41.99 -36.30
CA TRP A 9 -23.68 41.08 -35.19
C TRP A 9 -22.32 40.73 -34.61
N MET A 10 -22.01 41.25 -33.43
CA MET A 10 -20.83 40.85 -32.66
C MET A 10 -21.19 39.59 -31.84
N ALA A 11 -20.86 38.44 -32.37
CA ALA A 11 -20.98 37.16 -31.67
C ALA A 11 -19.92 37.11 -30.56
N CYS A 12 -20.33 37.42 -29.34
CA CYS A 12 -19.53 37.15 -28.12
C CYS A 12 -19.50 35.64 -27.90
N THR A 13 -18.45 34.99 -28.36
CA THR A 13 -18.15 33.61 -27.94
C THR A 13 -17.69 33.64 -26.48
N LEU A 14 -18.60 33.42 -25.55
CA LEU A 14 -18.28 33.04 -24.18
C LEU A 14 -17.58 31.68 -24.26
N SER A 15 -16.25 31.68 -24.21
CA SER A 15 -15.48 30.49 -23.89
C SER A 15 -15.83 30.10 -22.46
N LEU A 16 -16.79 29.20 -22.31
CA LEU A 16 -16.98 28.46 -21.07
C LEU A 16 -15.69 27.70 -20.83
N ASN A 17 -14.80 28.21 -19.99
CA ASN A 17 -13.78 27.41 -19.35
C ASN A 17 -14.53 26.37 -18.51
N VAL A 18 -14.83 25.21 -19.10
CA VAL A 18 -15.24 24.05 -18.33
C VAL A 18 -14.02 23.70 -17.48
N ALA A 19 -14.05 24.12 -16.22
CA ALA A 19 -13.06 23.65 -15.25
C ALA A 19 -13.03 22.11 -15.37
N ALA A 20 -11.83 21.54 -15.47
CA ALA A 20 -11.71 20.10 -15.57
C ALA A 20 -12.46 19.47 -14.37
N GLU A 21 -13.37 18.57 -14.69
CA GLU A 21 -14.17 17.89 -13.65
C GLU A 21 -13.24 17.13 -12.70
N ARG A 22 -13.27 17.48 -11.42
CA ARG A 22 -12.46 16.86 -10.39
C ARG A 22 -12.77 15.37 -10.31
N PRO A 23 -11.76 14.47 -10.26
CA PRO A 23 -12.00 13.04 -10.22
C PRO A 23 -12.57 12.58 -8.88
N ASN A 24 -13.35 11.52 -8.91
CA ASN A 24 -13.54 10.70 -7.74
C ASN A 24 -12.24 9.97 -7.40
N ILE A 25 -12.03 9.65 -6.13
CA ILE A 25 -10.83 8.95 -5.66
C ILE A 25 -11.26 7.72 -4.85
N LEU A 26 -10.94 6.54 -5.38
CA LEU A 26 -11.05 5.27 -4.67
C LEU A 26 -9.64 4.79 -4.27
N LEU A 27 -9.33 4.90 -2.98
CA LEU A 27 -8.07 4.45 -2.42
C LEU A 27 -8.28 3.07 -1.75
N ILE A 28 -7.56 2.06 -2.21
CA ILE A 28 -7.65 0.69 -1.71
C ILE A 28 -6.31 0.30 -1.10
N MET A 29 -6.31 -0.16 0.14
CA MET A 29 -5.11 -0.64 0.82
C MET A 29 -5.30 -2.08 1.30
N ALA A 30 -4.37 -2.96 0.90
CA ALA A 30 -4.21 -4.28 1.49
C ALA A 30 -3.30 -4.22 2.73
N ASP A 31 -3.37 -5.22 3.59
CA ASP A 31 -2.63 -5.33 4.85
C ASP A 31 -1.70 -6.54 4.81
N ASP A 32 -0.39 -6.33 4.91
CA ASP A 32 0.65 -7.37 4.87
C ASP A 32 0.82 -8.07 3.50
N LEU A 33 0.46 -7.44 2.39
CA LEU A 33 0.63 -7.99 1.05
C LEU A 33 2.05 -7.71 0.53
N GLY A 34 2.79 -8.76 0.20
CA GLY A 34 4.15 -8.66 -0.34
C GLY A 34 4.20 -8.15 -1.78
N PHE A 35 5.39 -7.71 -2.22
CA PHE A 35 5.60 -7.12 -3.55
C PHE A 35 5.17 -8.06 -4.70
N SER A 36 5.38 -9.37 -4.55
CA SER A 36 5.10 -10.34 -5.60
C SER A 36 3.81 -11.14 -5.41
N ASP A 37 2.91 -10.73 -4.51
CA ASP A 37 1.70 -11.52 -4.20
C ASP A 37 0.50 -11.27 -5.14
N LEU A 38 0.66 -10.41 -6.16
CA LEU A 38 -0.33 -10.17 -7.22
C LEU A 38 0.10 -10.77 -8.55
N GLY A 39 -0.83 -11.26 -9.36
CA GLY A 39 -0.56 -11.82 -10.69
C GLY A 39 0.24 -10.87 -11.58
N CYS A 40 -0.16 -9.60 -11.65
CA CYS A 40 0.54 -8.55 -12.39
C CYS A 40 1.93 -8.17 -11.84
N TYR A 41 2.32 -8.67 -10.67
CA TYR A 41 3.65 -8.58 -10.07
C TYR A 41 4.39 -9.94 -10.01
N GLY A 42 3.90 -10.97 -10.72
CA GLY A 42 4.57 -12.26 -10.92
C GLY A 42 4.00 -13.42 -10.11
N SER A 43 2.94 -13.23 -9.31
CA SER A 43 2.32 -14.29 -8.52
C SER A 43 1.60 -15.34 -9.39
N GLU A 44 1.40 -16.50 -8.80
CA GLU A 44 0.49 -17.56 -9.25
C GLU A 44 -0.92 -17.39 -8.66
N ILE A 45 -1.06 -16.54 -7.65
CA ILE A 45 -2.36 -16.24 -7.02
C ILE A 45 -3.27 -15.55 -8.03
N LYS A 46 -4.52 -15.95 -8.06
CA LYS A 46 -5.48 -15.42 -9.03
C LYS A 46 -5.99 -14.04 -8.58
N THR A 47 -5.55 -13.00 -9.28
CA THR A 47 -5.96 -11.60 -9.04
C THR A 47 -6.48 -10.92 -10.31
N PRO A 48 -7.46 -11.52 -11.02
CA PRO A 48 -7.86 -11.07 -12.36
C PRO A 48 -8.45 -9.65 -12.39
N ASN A 49 -8.99 -9.14 -11.28
CA ASN A 49 -9.54 -7.78 -11.22
C ASN A 49 -8.42 -6.74 -11.08
N LEU A 50 -7.48 -6.96 -10.17
CA LEU A 50 -6.28 -6.14 -10.04
C LEU A 50 -5.39 -6.22 -11.28
N ASP A 51 -5.25 -7.41 -11.88
CA ASP A 51 -4.49 -7.60 -13.12
C ASP A 51 -5.10 -6.79 -14.29
N ARG A 52 -6.43 -6.71 -14.37
CA ARG A 52 -7.12 -5.85 -15.36
C ARG A 52 -6.89 -4.36 -15.09
N LEU A 53 -6.96 -3.92 -13.83
CA LEU A 53 -6.65 -2.54 -13.47
C LEU A 53 -5.19 -2.19 -13.82
N ALA A 54 -4.25 -3.09 -13.52
CA ALA A 54 -2.84 -2.96 -13.86
C ALA A 54 -2.59 -2.94 -15.38
N LYS A 55 -3.33 -3.77 -16.14
CA LYS A 55 -3.19 -3.88 -17.59
C LYS A 55 -3.56 -2.60 -18.33
N SER A 56 -4.62 -1.92 -17.88
CA SER A 56 -5.11 -0.66 -18.47
C SER A 56 -4.72 0.58 -17.65
N GLY A 57 -3.98 0.40 -16.56
CA GLY A 57 -3.48 1.43 -15.67
C GLY A 57 -1.96 1.52 -15.66
N LEU A 58 -1.43 2.05 -14.57
CA LEU A 58 -0.01 2.24 -14.34
C LEU A 58 0.44 1.47 -13.10
N ARG A 59 1.45 0.60 -13.24
CA ARG A 59 2.12 -0.05 -12.12
C ARG A 59 3.37 0.71 -11.71
N PHE A 60 3.65 0.72 -10.41
CA PHE A 60 4.88 1.27 -9.86
C PHE A 60 5.81 0.13 -9.43
N THR A 61 7.07 0.17 -9.86
CA THR A 61 8.08 -0.78 -9.37
C THR A 61 8.76 -0.30 -8.11
N GLN A 62 8.66 1.00 -7.78
CA GLN A 62 9.34 1.66 -6.67
C GLN A 62 8.38 2.50 -5.84
N PHE A 63 7.33 1.85 -5.29
CA PHE A 63 6.41 2.50 -4.36
C PHE A 63 6.73 2.09 -2.93
N TYR A 64 7.01 3.09 -2.09
CA TYR A 64 7.50 2.89 -0.74
C TYR A 64 6.45 3.14 0.33
N ASN A 65 6.56 2.36 1.40
CA ASN A 65 5.79 2.45 2.63
C ASN A 65 6.73 2.62 3.84
N THR A 66 6.23 2.53 5.06
CA THR A 66 7.02 2.68 6.30
C THR A 66 7.29 1.35 7.02
N ALA A 67 7.19 0.22 6.30
CA ALA A 67 7.40 -1.15 6.79
C ALA A 67 6.47 -1.59 7.94
N LYS A 68 5.47 -0.79 8.33
CA LYS A 68 4.57 -1.12 9.43
C LYS A 68 3.18 -0.50 9.25
N CYS A 69 2.14 -1.29 9.53
CA CYS A 69 0.76 -0.96 9.23
C CYS A 69 0.29 0.40 9.81
N HIS A 70 0.40 0.64 11.12
CA HIS A 70 -0.08 1.92 11.67
C HIS A 70 0.71 3.12 11.13
N SER A 71 2.04 3.04 11.05
CA SER A 71 2.87 4.14 10.55
C SER A 71 2.64 4.43 9.06
N SER A 72 2.39 3.38 8.26
CA SER A 72 2.03 3.55 6.85
C SER A 72 0.66 4.21 6.68
N ARG A 73 -0.32 3.85 7.52
CA ARG A 73 -1.66 4.47 7.49
C ARG A 73 -1.60 5.95 7.89
N VAL A 74 -0.80 6.31 8.89
CA VAL A 74 -0.50 7.70 9.23
C VAL A 74 0.09 8.43 8.02
N SER A 75 1.17 7.89 7.44
CA SER A 75 1.88 8.52 6.32
C SER A 75 0.99 8.68 5.08
N LEU A 76 0.21 7.64 4.73
CA LEU A 76 -0.75 7.67 3.63
C LEU A 76 -1.79 8.79 3.82
N LEU A 77 -2.42 8.82 4.99
CA LEU A 77 -3.54 9.72 5.26
C LEU A 77 -3.12 11.17 5.44
N THR A 78 -1.89 11.44 5.88
CA THR A 78 -1.44 12.78 6.24
C THR A 78 -0.45 13.42 5.26
N GLY A 79 0.21 12.61 4.43
CA GLY A 79 1.32 13.09 3.60
C GLY A 79 2.58 13.45 4.39
N LEU A 80 2.68 12.98 5.64
CA LEU A 80 3.78 13.22 6.57
C LEU A 80 4.44 11.91 6.99
N TYR A 81 5.67 11.96 7.47
CA TYR A 81 6.23 10.82 8.18
C TYR A 81 5.46 10.57 9.50
N CYS A 82 5.37 9.32 9.93
CA CYS A 82 4.51 8.92 11.04
C CYS A 82 4.68 9.78 12.31
N ASP A 83 5.91 9.90 12.81
CA ASP A 83 6.17 10.66 14.03
C ASP A 83 6.04 12.17 13.82
N GLN A 84 6.27 12.66 12.61
CA GLN A 84 6.02 14.05 12.24
C GLN A 84 4.53 14.40 12.37
N ALA A 85 3.65 13.52 11.92
CA ALA A 85 2.20 13.70 12.05
C ALA A 85 1.69 13.61 13.51
N GLY A 86 2.52 13.17 14.43
CA GLY A 86 2.15 12.88 15.82
C GLY A 86 1.79 11.42 16.05
N SER A 87 2.35 10.50 15.24
CA SER A 87 2.08 9.07 15.28
C SER A 87 0.57 8.79 15.17
N GLU A 88 0.07 7.77 15.83
CA GLU A 88 -1.34 7.34 15.77
C GLU A 88 -2.34 8.41 16.23
N SER A 89 -1.90 9.44 16.97
CA SER A 89 -2.79 10.51 17.47
C SER A 89 -3.11 11.58 16.43
N LEU A 90 -2.35 11.67 15.34
CA LEU A 90 -2.47 12.67 14.27
C LEU A 90 -2.51 14.12 14.76
N ASN A 91 -1.94 14.40 15.94
CA ASN A 91 -2.06 15.70 16.59
C ASN A 91 -1.28 16.83 15.90
N ARG A 92 -0.50 16.52 14.86
CA ARG A 92 0.21 17.46 13.98
C ARG A 92 -0.04 17.20 12.49
N GLY A 93 -0.90 16.25 12.17
CA GLY A 93 -1.30 15.91 10.81
C GLY A 93 -2.76 16.28 10.54
N THR A 94 -3.08 16.48 9.28
CA THR A 94 -4.46 16.50 8.75
C THR A 94 -4.63 15.32 7.82
N THR A 95 -5.84 14.79 7.71
CA THR A 95 -6.11 13.65 6.83
C THR A 95 -6.55 14.08 5.43
N ILE A 96 -6.40 13.18 4.46
CA ILE A 96 -6.96 13.37 3.10
C ILE A 96 -8.46 13.66 3.17
N ALA A 97 -9.18 13.02 4.09
CA ALA A 97 -10.62 13.26 4.27
C ALA A 97 -10.93 14.69 4.76
N GLU A 98 -10.18 15.21 5.73
CA GLU A 98 -10.34 16.59 6.17
C GLU A 98 -10.04 17.58 5.04
N VAL A 99 -8.98 17.34 4.27
CA VAL A 99 -8.57 18.23 3.18
C VAL A 99 -9.57 18.19 2.02
N LEU A 100 -9.94 17.02 1.54
CA LEU A 100 -10.89 16.87 0.45
C LEU A 100 -12.32 17.25 0.87
N GLY A 101 -12.72 16.95 2.12
CA GLY A 101 -14.00 17.38 2.66
C GLY A 101 -14.14 18.91 2.66
N SER A 102 -13.07 19.63 3.02
CA SER A 102 -13.06 21.11 2.93
C SER A 102 -13.15 21.63 1.49
N ALA A 103 -12.73 20.83 0.50
CA ALA A 103 -12.88 21.11 -0.92
C ALA A 103 -14.23 20.62 -1.50
N GLY A 104 -15.15 20.14 -0.66
CA GLY A 104 -16.50 19.75 -1.04
C GLY A 104 -16.66 18.31 -1.54
N TYR A 105 -15.72 17.42 -1.26
CA TYR A 105 -15.87 15.98 -1.49
C TYR A 105 -16.79 15.36 -0.45
N PHE A 106 -17.53 14.33 -0.85
CA PHE A 106 -18.09 13.34 0.07
C PHE A 106 -16.97 12.38 0.49
N THR A 107 -16.79 12.16 1.79
CA THR A 107 -15.65 11.40 2.32
C THR A 107 -16.12 10.16 3.08
N ALA A 108 -15.65 8.97 2.69
CA ALA A 108 -16.05 7.74 3.36
C ALA A 108 -14.87 6.78 3.52
N MET A 109 -14.96 5.95 4.57
CA MET A 109 -14.00 4.89 4.81
C MET A 109 -14.68 3.60 5.21
N SER A 110 -14.24 2.48 4.63
CA SER A 110 -14.61 1.15 5.08
C SER A 110 -13.37 0.32 5.40
N GLY A 111 -13.34 -0.27 6.61
CA GLY A 111 -12.30 -1.22 7.00
C GLY A 111 -11.44 -0.84 8.19
N LYS A 112 -10.18 -1.26 8.16
CA LYS A 112 -9.22 -1.14 9.27
C LYS A 112 -8.70 0.28 9.45
N TRP A 113 -8.93 0.84 10.65
CA TRP A 113 -8.39 2.15 11.03
C TRP A 113 -6.98 2.06 11.61
N HIS A 114 -6.81 1.35 12.72
CA HIS A 114 -5.54 1.11 13.41
C HIS A 114 -4.79 2.38 13.85
N LEU A 115 -5.52 3.45 14.15
CA LEU A 115 -5.02 4.70 14.73
C LEU A 115 -5.82 5.05 15.97
N SER A 116 -5.44 6.14 16.67
CA SER A 116 -6.19 6.65 17.82
C SER A 116 -7.52 7.28 17.39
N LYS A 117 -8.49 7.31 18.30
CA LYS A 117 -9.85 7.79 18.00
C LYS A 117 -10.46 6.99 16.83
N GLN A 118 -11.29 7.62 16.02
CA GLN A 118 -11.97 6.95 14.90
C GLN A 118 -12.01 7.87 13.66
N PRO A 119 -12.27 7.34 12.45
CA PRO A 119 -12.23 8.11 11.21
C PRO A 119 -13.14 9.34 11.19
N THR A 120 -14.31 9.26 11.82
CA THR A 120 -15.24 10.41 11.92
C THR A 120 -14.67 11.60 12.70
N ASP A 121 -13.70 11.37 13.59
CA ASP A 121 -12.97 12.45 14.29
C ASP A 121 -11.93 13.14 13.37
N PHE A 122 -11.70 12.59 12.17
CA PHE A 122 -10.68 13.02 11.23
C PHE A 122 -11.23 13.23 9.81
N GLY A 123 -12.48 13.76 9.71
CA GLY A 123 -13.04 14.28 8.48
C GLY A 123 -13.72 13.27 7.56
N PHE A 124 -13.92 12.03 7.97
CA PHE A 124 -14.75 11.09 7.22
C PHE A 124 -16.25 11.29 7.58
N ASP A 125 -17.07 11.56 6.58
CA ASP A 125 -18.54 11.70 6.73
C ASP A 125 -19.18 10.35 7.07
N ARG A 126 -18.59 9.25 6.56
CA ARG A 126 -19.06 7.87 6.79
C ARG A 126 -17.89 6.96 7.14
N TYR A 127 -18.15 6.07 8.07
CA TYR A 127 -17.18 5.03 8.45
C TYR A 127 -17.88 3.74 8.87
N TRP A 128 -17.39 2.63 8.35
CA TRP A 128 -17.62 1.31 8.93
C TRP A 128 -16.31 0.52 8.97
N GLY A 129 -16.08 -0.17 10.07
CA GLY A 129 -14.90 -1.04 10.20
C GLY A 129 -14.44 -1.18 11.64
N HIS A 130 -13.21 -1.69 11.81
CA HIS A 130 -12.62 -1.94 13.11
C HIS A 130 -11.46 -1.00 13.42
N LEU A 131 -11.34 -0.61 14.71
CA LEU A 131 -10.29 0.30 15.18
C LEU A 131 -8.99 -0.45 15.54
N SER A 132 -9.05 -1.76 15.75
CA SER A 132 -7.91 -2.59 16.16
C SER A 132 -6.96 -2.92 15.02
N GLY A 133 -5.73 -3.35 15.37
CA GLY A 133 -4.67 -3.68 14.41
C GLY A 133 -4.87 -5.02 13.70
N ALA A 134 -5.63 -5.95 14.28
CA ALA A 134 -5.95 -7.26 13.73
C ALA A 134 -7.26 -7.76 14.32
N VAL A 135 -8.08 -8.41 13.54
CA VAL A 135 -9.36 -9.00 13.97
C VAL A 135 -9.53 -10.40 13.39
N ASN A 136 -10.38 -11.19 14.03
CA ASN A 136 -10.85 -12.44 13.46
C ASN A 136 -11.75 -12.16 12.25
N PHE A 137 -11.55 -12.88 11.14
CA PHE A 137 -12.26 -12.60 9.90
C PHE A 137 -13.73 -13.05 9.94
N PHE A 138 -14.10 -14.03 10.77
CA PHE A 138 -15.46 -14.58 10.81
C PHE A 138 -16.31 -14.02 11.96
N VAL A 139 -15.69 -13.56 13.05
CA VAL A 139 -16.43 -13.08 14.22
C VAL A 139 -16.04 -11.68 14.66
N GLY A 140 -15.03 -11.07 14.01
CA GLY A 140 -14.56 -9.74 14.36
C GLY A 140 -14.11 -9.60 15.83
N ASP A 141 -14.27 -8.39 16.37
CA ASP A 141 -14.09 -8.06 17.78
C ASP A 141 -15.00 -6.88 18.20
N ASN A 142 -14.85 -6.38 19.42
CA ASN A 142 -15.65 -5.27 19.94
C ASN A 142 -15.18 -3.87 19.49
N SER A 143 -14.19 -3.77 18.60
CA SER A 143 -13.68 -2.51 18.08
C SER A 143 -14.43 -2.00 16.85
N PHE A 144 -15.41 -2.75 16.32
CA PHE A 144 -16.18 -2.33 15.16
C PHE A 144 -17.06 -1.11 15.45
N ARG A 145 -17.11 -0.21 14.48
CA ARG A 145 -17.91 1.03 14.54
C ARG A 145 -18.66 1.25 13.22
N LEU A 146 -19.81 1.89 13.34
CA LEU A 146 -20.55 2.46 12.22
C LEU A 146 -20.83 3.93 12.53
N ASN A 147 -20.25 4.84 11.77
CA ASN A 147 -20.43 6.30 11.90
C ASN A 147 -20.25 6.82 13.34
N GLY A 148 -19.26 6.29 14.06
CA GLY A 148 -18.96 6.69 15.43
C GLY A 148 -19.52 5.75 16.50
N GLU A 149 -20.61 5.07 16.22
CA GLU A 149 -21.31 4.22 17.17
C GLU A 149 -20.75 2.77 17.18
N LYS A 150 -20.86 2.11 18.33
CA LYS A 150 -20.48 0.70 18.43
C LYS A 150 -21.34 -0.15 17.49
N TRP A 151 -20.71 -1.03 16.72
CA TRP A 151 -21.39 -1.96 15.83
C TRP A 151 -21.12 -3.39 16.26
N GLU A 152 -22.18 -4.14 16.50
CA GLU A 152 -22.08 -5.55 16.90
C GLU A 152 -21.95 -6.42 15.65
N VAL A 153 -20.94 -7.28 15.62
CA VAL A 153 -20.70 -8.19 14.51
C VAL A 153 -21.77 -9.28 14.50
N PRO A 154 -22.60 -9.37 13.44
CA PRO A 154 -23.63 -10.38 13.34
C PRO A 154 -23.04 -11.73 12.88
N GLU A 155 -23.75 -12.83 13.11
CA GLU A 155 -23.40 -14.14 12.53
C GLU A 155 -23.53 -14.13 11.01
N THR A 156 -24.50 -13.41 10.48
CA THR A 156 -24.76 -13.28 9.05
C THR A 156 -24.96 -11.83 8.65
N LEU A 157 -24.43 -11.44 7.49
CA LEU A 157 -24.65 -10.14 6.87
C LEU A 157 -25.14 -10.36 5.43
N ASN A 158 -26.21 -9.67 5.03
CA ASN A 158 -26.82 -9.80 3.70
C ASN A 158 -27.15 -11.26 3.32
N GLY A 159 -27.61 -12.07 4.31
CA GLY A 159 -28.00 -13.47 4.13
C GLY A 159 -26.83 -14.45 3.94
N LYS A 160 -25.60 -14.02 4.22
CA LYS A 160 -24.38 -14.85 4.14
C LYS A 160 -23.66 -14.86 5.48
N PRO A 161 -22.90 -15.91 5.83
CA PRO A 161 -22.03 -15.89 6.99
C PRO A 161 -21.13 -14.65 6.97
N PHE A 162 -20.95 -14.00 8.14
CA PHE A 162 -20.09 -12.84 8.23
C PHE A 162 -18.66 -13.21 7.87
N TYR A 163 -18.04 -12.39 7.03
CA TYR A 163 -16.61 -12.45 6.72
C TYR A 163 -16.11 -11.04 6.46
N THR A 164 -15.13 -10.60 7.23
CA THR A 164 -14.71 -9.19 7.31
C THR A 164 -14.41 -8.57 5.94
N THR A 165 -13.70 -9.29 5.05
CA THR A 165 -13.37 -8.78 3.70
C THR A 165 -14.63 -8.52 2.87
N HIS A 166 -15.65 -9.38 2.96
CA HIS A 166 -16.93 -9.16 2.29
C HIS A 166 -17.69 -7.98 2.88
N ALA A 167 -17.75 -7.92 4.22
CA ALA A 167 -18.43 -6.84 4.92
C ALA A 167 -17.81 -5.47 4.63
N MET A 168 -16.47 -5.36 4.58
CA MET A 168 -15.77 -4.12 4.18
C MET A 168 -16.22 -3.66 2.79
N THR A 169 -16.40 -4.59 1.87
CA THR A 169 -16.87 -4.25 0.53
C THR A 169 -18.35 -3.88 0.53
N ASP A 170 -19.20 -4.60 1.27
CA ASP A 170 -20.64 -4.31 1.34
C ASP A 170 -20.87 -2.87 1.84
N PHE A 171 -20.25 -2.47 2.94
CA PHE A 171 -20.34 -1.10 3.43
C PHE A 171 -19.68 -0.06 2.52
N ALA A 172 -18.57 -0.40 1.85
CA ALA A 172 -17.99 0.47 0.84
C ALA A 172 -18.93 0.71 -0.34
N LEU A 173 -19.68 -0.32 -0.76
CA LEU A 173 -20.70 -0.20 -1.80
C LEU A 173 -21.88 0.67 -1.35
N ASP A 174 -22.35 0.52 -0.10
CA ASP A 174 -23.41 1.36 0.45
C ASP A 174 -22.97 2.84 0.50
N PHE A 175 -21.73 3.12 0.92
CA PHE A 175 -21.20 4.48 0.91
C PHE A 175 -21.00 5.05 -0.50
N LEU A 176 -20.64 4.21 -1.46
CA LEU A 176 -20.53 4.60 -2.86
C LEU A 176 -21.90 4.94 -3.44
N ASP A 177 -22.93 4.16 -3.11
CA ASP A 177 -24.31 4.43 -3.51
C ASP A 177 -24.81 5.75 -2.92
N GLU A 178 -24.50 6.05 -1.66
CA GLU A 178 -24.81 7.33 -1.04
C GLU A 178 -24.05 8.49 -1.71
N ALA A 179 -22.76 8.32 -1.96
CA ALA A 179 -21.92 9.36 -2.58
C ALA A 179 -22.45 9.76 -3.97
N THR A 180 -22.84 8.78 -4.79
CA THR A 180 -23.31 9.03 -6.16
C THR A 180 -24.74 9.59 -6.24
N GLN A 181 -25.48 9.65 -5.12
CA GLN A 181 -26.74 10.39 -5.02
C GLN A 181 -26.52 11.90 -4.77
N THR A 182 -25.27 12.32 -4.56
CA THR A 182 -24.91 13.73 -4.40
C THR A 182 -24.23 14.26 -5.66
N ASP A 183 -24.26 15.58 -5.86
CA ASP A 183 -23.52 16.25 -6.96
C ASP A 183 -22.03 16.47 -6.60
N LYS A 184 -21.53 15.80 -5.55
CA LYS A 184 -20.15 15.94 -5.07
C LYS A 184 -19.25 14.86 -5.63
N PRO A 185 -17.98 15.15 -5.95
CA PRO A 185 -17.00 14.09 -6.09
C PRO A 185 -16.80 13.38 -4.75
N PHE A 186 -16.36 12.12 -4.77
CA PHE A 186 -16.12 11.36 -3.55
C PHE A 186 -14.67 10.98 -3.35
N PHE A 187 -14.29 10.86 -2.09
CA PHE A 187 -13.09 10.16 -1.62
C PHE A 187 -13.53 8.96 -0.79
N LEU A 188 -13.31 7.75 -1.31
CA LEU A 188 -13.60 6.50 -0.62
C LEU A 188 -12.29 5.76 -0.33
N TYR A 189 -11.98 5.56 0.96
CA TYR A 189 -10.85 4.75 1.42
C TYR A 189 -11.34 3.38 1.86
N VAL A 190 -10.95 2.33 1.13
CA VAL A 190 -11.24 0.93 1.48
C VAL A 190 -9.97 0.28 2.01
N ALA A 191 -9.88 0.16 3.32
CA ALA A 191 -8.71 -0.33 4.03
C ALA A 191 -8.94 -1.78 4.47
N TYR A 192 -8.67 -2.73 3.59
CA TYR A 192 -8.82 -4.13 3.91
C TYR A 192 -7.85 -4.58 5.01
N ASN A 193 -8.27 -5.52 5.84
CA ASN A 193 -7.41 -6.25 6.76
C ASN A 193 -6.84 -7.54 6.14
N ALA A 194 -7.26 -7.92 4.94
CA ALA A 194 -6.70 -9.02 4.18
C ALA A 194 -5.41 -8.59 3.44
N PRO A 195 -4.42 -9.49 3.34
CA PRO A 195 -4.31 -10.83 3.88
C PRO A 195 -3.58 -10.94 5.24
N HIS A 196 -3.65 -9.92 6.13
CA HIS A 196 -3.06 -9.96 7.47
C HIS A 196 -3.57 -11.18 8.28
N TYR A 197 -2.72 -11.73 9.15
CA TYR A 197 -3.16 -12.81 10.05
C TYR A 197 -4.27 -12.35 11.04
N PRO A 198 -5.09 -13.29 11.59
CA PRO A 198 -5.06 -14.73 11.37
C PRO A 198 -5.36 -15.11 9.92
N LEU A 199 -4.63 -16.11 9.40
CA LEU A 199 -4.93 -16.65 8.07
C LEU A 199 -6.25 -17.42 8.15
N GLN A 200 -7.30 -16.79 7.69
CA GLN A 200 -8.66 -17.29 7.71
C GLN A 200 -9.33 -16.94 6.38
N ALA A 201 -9.87 -17.94 5.67
CA ALA A 201 -10.58 -17.76 4.43
C ALA A 201 -11.75 -18.74 4.30
N PRO A 202 -12.79 -18.42 3.51
CA PRO A 202 -13.89 -19.35 3.25
C PRO A 202 -13.37 -20.66 2.61
N GLU A 203 -13.87 -21.79 3.08
CA GLU A 203 -13.43 -23.12 2.64
C GLU A 203 -13.39 -23.27 1.12
N LYS A 204 -14.44 -22.82 0.43
CA LYS A 204 -14.53 -22.89 -1.04
C LYS A 204 -13.38 -22.18 -1.76
N ASP A 205 -12.84 -21.11 -1.16
CA ASP A 205 -11.75 -20.32 -1.73
C ASP A 205 -10.40 -20.95 -1.42
N VAL A 206 -10.22 -21.55 -0.22
CA VAL A 206 -9.00 -22.31 0.14
C VAL A 206 -8.83 -23.51 -0.79
N ARG A 207 -9.90 -24.28 -1.03
CA ARG A 207 -9.85 -25.47 -1.90
C ARG A 207 -9.42 -25.20 -3.34
N LYS A 208 -9.47 -23.95 -3.82
CA LYS A 208 -8.95 -23.58 -5.15
C LYS A 208 -7.43 -23.69 -5.25
N TYR A 209 -6.73 -23.67 -4.11
CA TYR A 209 -5.28 -23.65 -4.01
C TYR A 209 -4.69 -24.95 -3.49
N GLU A 210 -5.51 -25.96 -3.20
CA GLU A 210 -5.09 -27.26 -2.68
C GLU A 210 -3.99 -27.88 -3.56
N GLY A 211 -2.82 -28.21 -2.94
CA GLY A 211 -1.64 -28.79 -3.58
C GLY A 211 -0.79 -27.83 -4.42
N GLN A 212 -1.12 -26.54 -4.50
CA GLN A 212 -0.36 -25.60 -5.33
C GLN A 212 0.99 -25.20 -4.73
N TYR A 213 1.19 -25.40 -3.44
CA TYR A 213 2.38 -24.96 -2.70
C TYR A 213 3.27 -26.10 -2.20
N ASP A 214 3.00 -27.34 -2.63
CA ASP A 214 3.77 -28.55 -2.26
C ASP A 214 5.26 -28.49 -2.65
N GLN A 215 5.60 -27.68 -3.67
CA GLN A 215 6.98 -27.47 -4.11
C GLN A 215 7.75 -26.50 -3.19
N GLY A 216 7.06 -25.79 -2.30
CA GLY A 216 7.62 -24.91 -1.29
C GLY A 216 8.12 -23.55 -1.79
N TRP A 217 8.59 -22.78 -0.82
CA TRP A 217 8.97 -21.38 -1.03
C TRP A 217 10.17 -21.15 -1.94
N ASP A 218 11.18 -22.04 -1.94
CA ASP A 218 12.36 -21.87 -2.79
C ASP A 218 12.02 -21.99 -4.29
N ALA A 219 11.18 -22.95 -4.65
CA ALA A 219 10.69 -23.12 -6.02
C ALA A 219 9.75 -21.97 -6.42
N LEU A 220 8.86 -21.57 -5.50
CA LEU A 220 7.94 -20.46 -5.71
C LEU A 220 8.68 -19.16 -5.99
N ARG A 221 9.70 -18.81 -5.20
CA ARG A 221 10.51 -17.60 -5.41
C ARG A 221 11.17 -17.57 -6.78
N LYS A 222 11.77 -18.69 -7.19
CA LYS A 222 12.39 -18.80 -8.52
C LYS A 222 11.37 -18.57 -9.63
N THR A 223 10.19 -19.18 -9.50
CA THR A 223 9.12 -19.06 -10.49
C THR A 223 8.58 -17.62 -10.56
N ARG A 224 8.34 -16.98 -9.43
CA ARG A 224 7.86 -15.58 -9.38
C ARG A 224 8.90 -14.63 -9.97
N HIS A 225 10.17 -14.79 -9.61
CA HIS A 225 11.25 -13.97 -10.17
C HIS A 225 11.37 -14.15 -11.69
N GLN A 226 11.30 -15.38 -12.18
CA GLN A 226 11.35 -15.64 -13.61
C GLN A 226 10.19 -14.97 -14.36
N ARG A 227 8.97 -15.02 -13.82
CA ARG A 227 7.80 -14.33 -14.40
C ARG A 227 7.98 -12.80 -14.42
N GLN A 228 8.60 -12.23 -13.39
CA GLN A 228 8.92 -10.79 -13.33
C GLN A 228 9.92 -10.40 -14.41
N LEU A 229 10.94 -11.22 -14.67
CA LEU A 229 11.91 -11.03 -15.74
C LEU A 229 11.27 -11.21 -17.14
N ASP A 230 10.49 -12.28 -17.31
CA ASP A 230 9.83 -12.62 -18.57
C ASP A 230 8.84 -11.56 -19.02
N SER A 231 8.10 -10.97 -18.07
CA SER A 231 7.17 -9.86 -18.36
C SER A 231 7.89 -8.54 -18.65
N GLY A 232 9.15 -8.40 -18.23
CA GLY A 232 9.90 -7.15 -18.26
C GLY A 232 9.56 -6.20 -17.12
N LEU A 233 8.83 -6.68 -16.09
CA LEU A 233 8.54 -5.88 -14.89
C LEU A 233 9.84 -5.47 -14.20
N LEU A 234 10.77 -6.41 -14.06
CA LEU A 234 12.08 -6.18 -13.48
C LEU A 234 13.19 -6.30 -14.55
N PRO A 235 14.24 -5.48 -14.47
CA PRO A 235 15.42 -5.63 -15.33
C PRO A 235 16.21 -6.88 -14.96
N ALA A 236 16.82 -7.52 -15.95
CA ALA A 236 17.59 -8.77 -15.78
C ALA A 236 18.76 -8.66 -14.78
N LYS A 237 19.26 -7.44 -14.53
CA LYS A 237 20.35 -7.20 -13.56
C LYS A 237 19.92 -7.32 -12.09
N TRP A 238 18.64 -7.32 -11.79
CA TRP A 238 18.15 -7.50 -10.41
C TRP A 238 18.02 -9.00 -10.10
N ASN A 239 19.08 -9.53 -9.54
CA ASN A 239 19.16 -10.94 -9.18
C ASN A 239 18.21 -11.27 -8.00
N LEU A 240 17.78 -12.52 -7.95
CA LEU A 240 16.99 -13.01 -6.82
C LEU A 240 17.82 -12.97 -5.53
N SER A 241 17.30 -12.31 -4.48
CA SER A 241 17.98 -12.29 -3.19
C SER A 241 18.08 -13.69 -2.58
N PRO A 242 19.21 -14.03 -1.93
CA PRO A 242 19.37 -15.31 -1.26
C PRO A 242 18.39 -15.44 -0.09
N ARG A 243 18.11 -16.67 0.28
CA ARG A 243 17.32 -16.98 1.48
C ARG A 243 18.10 -16.51 2.72
N PRO A 244 17.45 -15.80 3.67
CA PRO A 244 18.09 -15.42 4.93
C PRO A 244 18.49 -16.64 5.76
N ASP A 245 19.58 -16.57 6.54
CA ASP A 245 20.13 -17.68 7.33
C ASP A 245 19.12 -18.33 8.29
N HIS A 246 18.14 -17.56 8.77
CA HIS A 246 17.11 -18.04 9.70
C HIS A 246 15.91 -18.71 9.00
N VAL A 247 15.87 -18.71 7.67
CA VAL A 247 14.86 -19.38 6.86
C VAL A 247 15.43 -20.71 6.36
N PRO A 248 14.85 -21.88 6.70
CA PRO A 248 15.34 -23.17 6.23
C PRO A 248 15.15 -23.33 4.72
N ALA A 249 15.96 -24.18 4.09
CA ALA A 249 15.64 -24.63 2.74
C ALA A 249 14.38 -25.50 2.78
N TRP A 250 13.57 -25.47 1.71
CA TRP A 250 12.41 -26.38 1.63
C TRP A 250 12.81 -27.85 1.70
N SER A 251 14.00 -28.21 1.17
CA SER A 251 14.57 -29.56 1.31
C SER A 251 14.79 -30.00 2.75
N ASP A 252 15.08 -29.05 3.65
CA ASP A 252 15.43 -29.29 5.04
C ASP A 252 14.20 -29.31 5.97
N VAL A 253 13.02 -28.98 5.42
CA VAL A 253 11.75 -29.08 6.15
C VAL A 253 11.40 -30.57 6.31
N GLU A 254 11.09 -30.97 7.54
CA GLU A 254 10.63 -32.33 7.84
C GLU A 254 9.42 -32.71 6.98
N SER A 255 9.42 -33.93 6.44
CA SER A 255 8.36 -34.38 5.52
C SER A 255 6.96 -34.31 6.12
N SER A 256 6.85 -34.51 7.44
CA SER A 256 5.60 -34.38 8.20
C SER A 256 5.09 -32.91 8.31
N GLU A 257 5.96 -31.93 8.13
CA GLU A 257 5.63 -30.52 8.24
C GLU A 257 5.32 -29.86 6.88
N LYS A 258 5.75 -30.47 5.76
CA LYS A 258 5.59 -29.88 4.41
C LYS A 258 4.15 -29.62 4.03
N SER A 259 3.25 -30.55 4.33
CA SER A 259 1.82 -30.33 4.08
C SER A 259 1.27 -29.16 4.87
N TRP A 260 1.64 -29.04 6.16
CA TRP A 260 1.25 -27.91 6.99
C TRP A 260 1.77 -26.57 6.45
N GLU A 261 3.02 -26.55 6.01
CA GLU A 261 3.59 -25.34 5.42
C GLU A 261 2.88 -24.96 4.10
N ALA A 262 2.56 -25.93 3.25
CA ALA A 262 1.79 -25.69 2.03
C ALA A 262 0.38 -25.16 2.34
N ASP A 263 -0.34 -25.80 3.29
CA ASP A 263 -1.69 -25.38 3.73
C ASP A 263 -1.72 -23.90 4.16
N ARG A 264 -0.70 -23.42 4.87
CA ARG A 264 -0.61 -22.01 5.32
C ARG A 264 -0.60 -21.03 4.13
N MET A 265 0.17 -21.36 3.08
CA MET A 265 0.24 -20.53 1.89
C MET A 265 -1.03 -20.62 1.03
N GLU A 266 -1.69 -21.78 1.01
CA GLU A 266 -2.99 -21.96 0.34
C GLU A 266 -4.06 -21.03 0.92
N VAL A 267 -4.10 -20.93 2.26
CA VAL A 267 -5.03 -20.01 2.95
C VAL A 267 -4.69 -18.55 2.65
N PHE A 268 -3.41 -18.19 2.68
CA PHE A 268 -2.97 -16.85 2.33
C PHE A 268 -3.38 -16.50 0.88
N ALA A 269 -3.15 -17.40 -0.06
CA ALA A 269 -3.53 -17.22 -1.45
C ALA A 269 -5.05 -17.06 -1.61
N ALA A 270 -5.83 -17.84 -0.87
CA ALA A 270 -7.29 -17.71 -0.84
C ALA A 270 -7.75 -16.34 -0.30
N MET A 271 -7.08 -15.81 0.73
CA MET A 271 -7.38 -14.46 1.25
C MET A 271 -7.13 -13.38 0.21
N VAL A 272 -6.04 -13.49 -0.56
CA VAL A 272 -5.70 -12.56 -1.66
C VAL A 272 -6.71 -12.70 -2.81
N ASP A 273 -7.10 -13.92 -3.19
CA ASP A 273 -8.14 -14.16 -4.21
C ASP A 273 -9.48 -13.53 -3.77
N VAL A 274 -9.91 -13.74 -2.52
CA VAL A 274 -11.14 -13.14 -1.99
C VAL A 274 -11.05 -11.60 -1.97
N LEU A 275 -9.90 -11.04 -1.65
CA LEU A 275 -9.66 -9.59 -1.74
C LEU A 275 -9.87 -9.10 -3.17
N ASP A 276 -9.27 -9.77 -4.16
CA ASP A 276 -9.43 -9.42 -5.59
C ASP A 276 -10.88 -9.52 -6.07
N GLN A 277 -11.61 -10.57 -5.67
CA GLN A 277 -13.03 -10.71 -5.98
C GLN A 277 -13.84 -9.50 -5.47
N ASN A 278 -13.53 -9.03 -4.27
CA ASN A 278 -14.21 -7.90 -3.64
C ASN A 278 -13.84 -6.55 -4.30
N ILE A 279 -12.59 -6.38 -4.73
CA ILE A 279 -12.19 -5.23 -5.57
C ILE A 279 -12.94 -5.25 -6.90
N GLY A 280 -13.15 -6.43 -7.49
CA GLY A 280 -13.98 -6.60 -8.68
C GLY A 280 -15.42 -6.09 -8.49
N ARG A 281 -16.01 -6.29 -7.30
CA ARG A 281 -17.36 -5.78 -6.97
C ARG A 281 -17.39 -4.26 -6.91
N LEU A 282 -16.35 -3.62 -6.32
CA LEU A 282 -16.22 -2.15 -6.29
C LEU A 282 -16.10 -1.58 -7.71
N VAL A 283 -15.22 -2.15 -8.51
CA VAL A 283 -15.03 -1.72 -9.91
C VAL A 283 -16.31 -1.87 -10.74
N GLN A 284 -17.04 -2.96 -10.54
CA GLN A 284 -18.32 -3.16 -11.22
C GLN A 284 -19.35 -2.10 -10.81
N ARG A 285 -19.46 -1.80 -9.52
CA ARG A 285 -20.40 -0.76 -9.04
C ARG A 285 -20.07 0.63 -9.62
N LEU A 286 -18.78 1.01 -9.71
CA LEU A 286 -18.37 2.27 -10.36
C LEU A 286 -18.83 2.33 -11.82
N LYS A 287 -18.76 1.21 -12.55
CA LYS A 287 -19.24 1.09 -13.94
C LYS A 287 -20.75 1.19 -14.02
N ASP A 288 -21.47 0.47 -13.15
CA ASP A 288 -22.93 0.46 -13.13
C ASP A 288 -23.51 1.86 -12.82
N GLN A 289 -22.78 2.65 -12.04
CA GLN A 289 -23.13 4.04 -11.71
C GLN A 289 -22.61 5.08 -12.71
N GLY A 290 -21.86 4.66 -13.73
CA GLY A 290 -21.35 5.56 -14.78
C GLY A 290 -20.23 6.51 -14.33
N VAL A 291 -19.61 6.27 -13.15
CA VAL A 291 -18.55 7.14 -12.61
C VAL A 291 -17.13 6.57 -12.78
N TYR A 292 -17.02 5.36 -13.32
CA TYR A 292 -15.73 4.65 -13.46
C TYR A 292 -14.67 5.43 -14.22
N ASP A 293 -15.04 6.06 -15.33
CA ASP A 293 -14.06 6.72 -16.21
C ASP A 293 -13.42 7.94 -15.53
N ASN A 294 -14.14 8.66 -14.65
CA ASN A 294 -13.62 9.77 -13.89
C ASN A 294 -13.32 9.42 -12.42
N THR A 295 -13.00 8.16 -12.14
CA THR A 295 -12.53 7.72 -10.83
C THR A 295 -11.07 7.30 -10.89
N LEU A 296 -10.22 7.99 -10.12
CA LEU A 296 -8.86 7.55 -9.84
C LEU A 296 -8.89 6.42 -8.82
N ILE A 297 -8.54 5.21 -9.25
CA ILE A 297 -8.41 4.02 -8.39
C ILE A 297 -6.93 3.85 -8.07
N LEU A 298 -6.57 3.90 -6.79
CA LEU A 298 -5.24 3.61 -6.27
C LEU A 298 -5.30 2.36 -5.41
N PHE A 299 -4.48 1.36 -5.74
CA PHE A 299 -4.31 0.15 -4.92
C PHE A 299 -2.87 0.08 -4.43
N CYS A 300 -2.66 -0.16 -3.11
CA CYS A 300 -1.34 -0.39 -2.52
C CYS A 300 -1.40 -1.35 -1.32
N SER A 301 -0.23 -1.72 -0.79
CA SER A 301 -0.09 -2.43 0.49
C SER A 301 0.59 -1.53 1.52
N ASP A 302 0.28 -1.71 2.79
CA ASP A 302 0.80 -0.90 3.89
C ASP A 302 2.23 -1.28 4.33
N ASN A 303 2.68 -2.49 4.04
CA ASN A 303 4.06 -2.97 4.25
C ASN A 303 4.31 -4.25 3.43
N GLY A 304 5.53 -4.72 3.43
CA GLY A 304 5.84 -6.03 2.88
C GLY A 304 5.21 -7.18 3.68
N ALA A 305 5.28 -8.39 3.15
CA ALA A 305 4.75 -9.62 3.76
C ALA A 305 5.20 -9.81 5.21
N CYS A 306 4.37 -10.43 6.03
CA CYS A 306 4.54 -10.51 7.48
C CYS A 306 5.28 -11.80 7.92
N PRO A 307 6.46 -11.71 8.56
CA PRO A 307 7.28 -12.88 8.90
C PRO A 307 6.93 -13.53 10.25
N PHE A 308 5.85 -13.12 10.93
CA PHE A 308 5.64 -13.51 12.32
C PHE A 308 4.97 -14.87 12.45
N GLU A 309 5.61 -15.77 13.21
CA GLU A 309 5.01 -17.04 13.63
C GLU A 309 4.23 -16.84 14.95
N ARG A 310 2.91 -16.96 14.86
CA ARG A 310 1.98 -16.76 15.99
C ARG A 310 0.85 -17.77 16.00
N THR A 311 0.98 -18.85 15.26
CA THR A 311 -0.08 -19.85 15.07
C THR A 311 -0.57 -20.43 16.38
N ARG A 312 -1.89 -20.50 16.51
CA ARG A 312 -2.62 -21.19 17.56
C ARG A 312 -3.75 -21.98 16.92
N GLY A 313 -4.09 -23.12 17.48
CA GLY A 313 -5.15 -23.96 16.92
C GLY A 313 -4.78 -24.56 15.56
N ARG A 314 -3.54 -25.01 15.37
CA ARG A 314 -3.06 -25.66 14.14
C ARG A 314 -3.92 -26.85 13.70
N TYR A 315 -4.57 -27.53 14.65
CA TYR A 315 -5.47 -28.66 14.40
C TYR A 315 -6.86 -28.26 13.90
N LEU A 316 -7.21 -26.97 13.97
CA LEU A 316 -8.47 -26.44 13.45
C LEU A 316 -8.32 -26.13 11.97
N LYS A 317 -9.42 -26.13 11.24
CA LYS A 317 -9.44 -25.69 9.85
C LYS A 317 -9.36 -24.15 9.77
N PRO A 318 -8.76 -23.56 8.71
CA PRO A 318 -8.62 -22.11 8.58
C PRO A 318 -9.96 -21.38 8.41
N TRP A 319 -11.05 -22.08 8.13
CA TRP A 319 -12.41 -21.53 8.12
C TRP A 319 -13.17 -21.74 9.44
N ASP A 320 -12.51 -22.30 10.46
CA ASP A 320 -13.02 -22.31 11.84
C ASP A 320 -12.70 -20.96 12.50
N PRO A 321 -13.70 -20.23 13.05
CA PRO A 321 -13.46 -18.96 13.73
C PRO A 321 -12.47 -19.03 14.91
N LYS A 322 -12.25 -20.21 15.47
CA LYS A 322 -11.31 -20.42 16.58
C LYS A 322 -9.87 -20.64 16.11
N SER A 323 -9.65 -20.82 14.80
CA SER A 323 -8.30 -20.94 14.23
C SER A 323 -7.56 -19.61 14.33
N TYR A 324 -6.25 -19.67 14.47
CA TYR A 324 -5.38 -18.49 14.42
C TYR A 324 -4.07 -18.90 13.75
N TRP A 325 -4.12 -19.02 12.42
CA TRP A 325 -2.94 -19.39 11.65
C TRP A 325 -2.15 -18.15 11.24
N THR A 326 -0.85 -18.32 11.13
CA THR A 326 0.06 -17.35 10.50
C THR A 326 0.95 -18.12 9.54
N TYR A 327 1.51 -17.46 8.53
CA TYR A 327 2.68 -18.00 7.88
C TYR A 327 3.92 -17.34 8.48
N ASP A 328 5.11 -17.88 8.23
CA ASP A 328 6.34 -17.42 8.84
C ASP A 328 7.24 -16.62 7.87
N ALA A 329 8.48 -16.41 8.27
CA ALA A 329 9.49 -15.72 7.49
C ALA A 329 9.77 -16.40 6.13
N SER A 330 9.53 -17.70 6.01
CA SER A 330 9.79 -18.46 4.78
C SER A 330 8.84 -18.04 3.66
N TRP A 331 7.54 -18.03 3.94
CA TRP A 331 6.52 -17.58 3.01
C TRP A 331 6.52 -16.07 2.83
N ALA A 332 6.79 -15.31 3.90
CA ALA A 332 6.95 -13.86 3.79
C ALA A 332 8.09 -13.47 2.84
N HIS A 333 9.20 -14.22 2.87
CA HIS A 333 10.29 -14.03 1.92
C HIS A 333 9.88 -14.39 0.49
N ALA A 334 9.01 -15.37 0.29
CA ALA A 334 8.44 -15.67 -1.02
C ALA A 334 7.52 -14.55 -1.51
N GLY A 335 6.68 -13.99 -0.63
CA GLY A 335 5.79 -12.88 -0.96
C GLY A 335 6.51 -11.60 -1.37
N ASN A 336 7.72 -11.37 -0.89
CA ASN A 336 8.53 -10.19 -1.21
C ASN A 336 9.52 -10.39 -2.37
N THR A 337 9.39 -11.44 -3.15
CA THR A 337 10.27 -11.71 -4.31
C THR A 337 10.36 -10.49 -5.24
N PRO A 338 11.57 -10.04 -5.66
CA PRO A 338 12.89 -10.63 -5.44
C PRO A 338 13.64 -10.10 -4.22
N PHE A 339 13.03 -9.25 -3.43
CA PHE A 339 13.67 -8.42 -2.40
C PHE A 339 14.07 -9.20 -1.15
N ARG A 340 14.94 -8.56 -0.35
CA ARG A 340 15.38 -9.06 0.95
C ARG A 340 14.41 -8.62 2.05
N LEU A 341 14.26 -9.49 3.05
CA LEU A 341 13.57 -9.25 4.30
C LEU A 341 12.06 -8.94 4.13
N TYR A 342 11.44 -8.30 5.14
CA TYR A 342 10.00 -8.32 5.33
C TYR A 342 9.51 -7.10 6.13
N LYS A 343 8.23 -7.08 6.43
CA LYS A 343 7.59 -6.17 7.38
C LYS A 343 8.48 -5.86 8.58
N GLN A 344 8.53 -4.60 8.98
CA GLN A 344 9.36 -3.94 10.00
C GLN A 344 10.81 -3.70 9.61
N ASN A 345 11.34 -4.32 8.57
CA ASN A 345 12.68 -4.01 8.06
C ASN A 345 12.62 -2.86 7.05
N GLN A 346 13.68 -2.03 7.02
CA GLN A 346 13.79 -0.93 6.07
C GLN A 346 14.56 -1.30 4.79
N HIS A 347 14.83 -2.59 4.58
CA HIS A 347 15.23 -3.15 3.30
C HIS A 347 14.04 -3.25 2.34
N GLU A 348 14.30 -3.40 1.04
CA GLU A 348 13.25 -3.35 0.01
C GLU A 348 12.06 -4.28 0.29
N GLY A 349 12.28 -5.49 0.81
CA GLY A 349 11.19 -6.41 1.11
C GLY A 349 10.25 -5.94 2.23
N GLY A 350 10.68 -5.00 3.07
CA GLY A 350 9.82 -4.40 4.09
C GLY A 350 9.10 -3.15 3.63
N ILE A 351 9.75 -2.32 2.79
CA ILE A 351 9.25 -0.98 2.44
C ILE A 351 8.74 -0.86 1.00
N SER A 352 9.06 -1.78 0.09
CA SER A 352 8.58 -1.73 -1.29
C SER A 352 7.37 -2.63 -1.46
N SER A 353 6.24 -2.05 -1.85
CA SER A 353 4.98 -2.77 -2.07
C SER A 353 4.42 -2.53 -3.48
N PRO A 354 3.50 -3.40 -3.95
CA PRO A 354 2.83 -3.15 -5.21
C PRO A 354 1.98 -1.88 -5.12
N MET A 355 1.96 -1.11 -6.20
CA MET A 355 1.10 0.04 -6.38
C MET A 355 0.54 0.04 -7.80
N ILE A 356 -0.78 0.15 -7.92
CA ILE A 356 -1.52 0.26 -9.18
C ILE A 356 -2.32 1.56 -9.15
N ALA A 357 -2.15 2.40 -10.18
CA ALA A 357 -3.01 3.54 -10.44
C ALA A 357 -3.83 3.27 -11.71
N HIS A 358 -5.15 3.47 -11.62
CA HIS A 358 -6.05 3.30 -12.75
C HIS A 358 -7.04 4.47 -12.81
N TRP A 359 -7.08 5.16 -13.95
CA TRP A 359 -7.98 6.30 -14.16
C TRP A 359 -8.18 6.52 -15.67
N PRO A 360 -9.21 5.95 -16.27
CA PRO A 360 -9.42 5.99 -17.73
C PRO A 360 -9.38 7.39 -18.33
N LYS A 361 -10.02 8.38 -17.68
CA LYS A 361 -10.09 9.77 -18.16
C LYS A 361 -8.78 10.55 -17.94
N GLY A 362 -7.98 10.21 -16.92
CA GLY A 362 -6.85 11.02 -16.48
C GLY A 362 -5.47 10.48 -16.80
N LEU A 363 -5.27 9.15 -16.93
CA LEU A 363 -3.96 8.59 -17.22
C LEU A 363 -3.56 8.76 -18.69
N LYS A 364 -2.36 9.28 -18.92
CA LYS A 364 -1.75 9.43 -20.25
C LYS A 364 -0.57 8.46 -20.38
N LEU A 365 -0.88 7.19 -20.66
CA LEU A 365 0.07 6.07 -20.61
C LEU A 365 0.90 5.89 -21.88
N LYS A 366 1.29 6.95 -22.55
CA LYS A 366 2.21 6.85 -23.68
C LYS A 366 3.62 6.57 -23.16
N SER A 367 4.30 5.58 -23.78
CA SER A 367 5.71 5.34 -23.54
C SER A 367 6.51 6.62 -23.81
N GLY A 368 7.36 7.01 -22.85
CA GLY A 368 8.11 8.27 -22.93
C GLY A 368 8.93 8.48 -21.66
N GLU A 369 9.22 9.73 -21.32
CA GLU A 369 9.96 10.08 -20.12
C GLU A 369 9.20 9.63 -18.86
N GLY A 370 9.66 8.56 -18.21
CA GLY A 370 9.12 8.07 -16.92
C GLY A 370 8.12 6.93 -16.99
N ILE A 371 7.69 6.49 -18.18
CA ILE A 371 6.82 5.31 -18.36
C ILE A 371 7.48 4.32 -19.32
N ARG A 372 7.61 3.07 -18.91
CA ARG A 372 7.98 1.91 -19.74
C ARG A 372 6.75 1.11 -20.16
N THR A 373 6.79 0.51 -21.32
CA THR A 373 5.81 -0.48 -21.77
C THR A 373 6.37 -1.87 -21.58
N LEU A 374 5.61 -2.74 -20.92
CA LEU A 374 5.98 -4.15 -20.73
C LEU A 374 5.66 -4.98 -21.98
N LYS A 375 6.13 -6.23 -22.03
CA LYS A 375 5.92 -7.14 -23.16
C LYS A 375 4.45 -7.38 -23.50
N ASP A 376 3.58 -7.30 -22.50
CA ASP A 376 2.14 -7.45 -22.67
C ASP A 376 1.42 -6.14 -23.08
N GLY A 377 2.17 -5.06 -23.28
CA GLY A 377 1.65 -3.75 -23.65
C GLY A 377 1.14 -2.90 -22.48
N SER A 378 1.27 -3.35 -21.25
CA SER A 378 0.89 -2.56 -20.07
C SER A 378 1.98 -1.57 -19.65
N ALA A 379 1.57 -0.50 -18.95
CA ALA A 379 2.47 0.58 -18.52
C ALA A 379 3.05 0.34 -17.12
N VAL A 380 4.31 0.75 -16.94
CA VAL A 380 5.00 0.72 -15.66
C VAL A 380 5.90 1.95 -15.51
N THR A 381 6.02 2.46 -14.29
CA THR A 381 6.97 3.51 -13.94
C THR A 381 7.99 3.00 -12.91
N ASP A 382 9.24 3.41 -13.10
CA ASP A 382 10.33 3.14 -12.17
C ASP A 382 10.67 4.38 -11.32
N GLN A 383 9.89 5.45 -11.43
CA GLN A 383 10.07 6.65 -10.61
C GLN A 383 9.75 6.33 -9.14
N PRO A 384 10.67 6.61 -8.20
CA PRO A 384 10.41 6.40 -6.78
C PRO A 384 9.23 7.24 -6.29
N ALA A 385 8.31 6.58 -5.60
CA ALA A 385 7.15 7.19 -4.97
C ALA A 385 6.97 6.63 -3.55
N HIS A 386 6.23 7.33 -2.71
CA HIS A 386 6.01 6.96 -1.32
C HIS A 386 4.54 7.20 -0.91
N LEU A 387 4.07 6.53 0.12
CA LEU A 387 2.70 6.73 0.67
C LEU A 387 2.38 8.20 0.96
N ILE A 388 3.39 9.00 1.38
CA ILE A 388 3.19 10.45 1.64
C ILE A 388 2.75 11.24 0.40
N ASP A 389 3.02 10.71 -0.79
CA ASP A 389 2.71 11.38 -2.07
C ASP A 389 1.21 11.35 -2.41
N VAL A 390 0.46 10.43 -1.79
CA VAL A 390 -0.97 10.28 -2.05
C VAL A 390 -1.75 11.52 -1.59
N MET A 391 -1.40 12.11 -0.44
CA MET A 391 -2.00 13.38 0.03
C MET A 391 -1.73 14.51 -0.97
N ALA A 392 -0.49 14.70 -1.39
CA ALA A 392 -0.14 15.75 -2.35
C ALA A 392 -0.88 15.57 -3.69
N THR A 393 -1.04 14.31 -4.12
CA THR A 393 -1.80 13.97 -5.33
C THR A 393 -3.30 14.28 -5.17
N ALA A 394 -3.87 13.93 -4.02
CA ALA A 394 -5.27 14.22 -3.72
C ALA A 394 -5.56 15.73 -3.67
N ILE A 395 -4.63 16.51 -3.12
CA ILE A 395 -4.71 17.98 -3.09
C ILE A 395 -4.74 18.56 -4.51
N GLU A 396 -3.77 18.17 -5.36
CA GLU A 396 -3.66 18.69 -6.72
C GLU A 396 -4.87 18.30 -7.58
N LEU A 397 -5.25 17.04 -7.58
CA LEU A 397 -6.37 16.56 -8.40
C LEU A 397 -7.74 16.99 -7.85
N GLY A 398 -7.84 17.21 -6.55
CA GLY A 398 -9.06 17.65 -5.87
C GLY A 398 -9.26 19.16 -5.86
N ASP A 399 -8.29 19.93 -6.40
CA ASP A 399 -8.27 21.40 -6.28
C ASP A 399 -8.47 21.85 -4.81
N ALA A 400 -7.73 21.18 -3.90
CA ALA A 400 -7.83 21.39 -2.47
C ALA A 400 -6.64 22.19 -1.92
N THR A 401 -6.78 22.73 -0.72
CA THR A 401 -5.71 23.47 -0.06
C THR A 401 -5.25 22.73 1.19
N TYR A 402 -3.93 22.52 1.32
CA TYR A 402 -3.33 21.94 2.52
C TYR A 402 -3.35 22.97 3.66
N PRO A 403 -4.01 22.71 4.79
CA PRO A 403 -4.13 23.70 5.86
C PRO A 403 -2.88 23.74 6.74
N SER A 404 -2.57 24.91 7.30
CA SER A 404 -1.57 25.05 8.38
C SER A 404 -2.16 24.78 9.77
N GLN A 405 -3.50 24.71 9.88
CA GLN A 405 -4.23 24.48 11.13
C GLN A 405 -5.60 23.85 10.86
N VAL A 406 -6.01 22.90 11.70
CA VAL A 406 -7.36 22.30 11.71
C VAL A 406 -7.85 22.29 13.16
N GLY A 407 -8.90 23.09 13.46
CA GLY A 407 -9.30 23.37 14.83
C GLY A 407 -8.14 23.93 15.64
N GLU A 408 -7.78 23.29 16.74
CA GLU A 408 -6.64 23.66 17.58
C GLU A 408 -5.31 22.98 17.15
N ARG A 409 -5.36 22.04 16.20
CA ARG A 409 -4.17 21.32 15.73
C ARG A 409 -3.36 22.19 14.76
N LYS A 410 -2.10 22.47 15.09
CA LYS A 410 -1.12 23.02 14.14
C LYS A 410 -0.64 21.86 13.27
N ILE A 411 -0.72 22.05 11.96
CA ILE A 411 -0.36 21.03 10.98
C ILE A 411 1.06 21.28 10.49
N ASP A 412 1.88 20.23 10.51
CA ASP A 412 3.24 20.28 9.99
C ASP A 412 3.22 20.39 8.44
N PRO A 413 4.24 21.02 7.83
CA PRO A 413 4.32 21.17 6.38
C PRO A 413 4.28 19.83 5.65
N LEU A 414 3.56 19.77 4.53
CA LEU A 414 3.44 18.60 3.67
C LEU A 414 4.82 18.13 3.17
N MET A 415 5.08 16.83 3.25
CA MET A 415 6.31 16.21 2.79
C MET A 415 6.17 15.51 1.43
N GLY A 416 4.97 15.05 1.12
CA GLY A 416 4.67 14.36 -0.13
C GLY A 416 4.78 15.26 -1.35
N LYS A 417 5.06 14.64 -2.50
CA LYS A 417 5.07 15.28 -3.83
C LYS A 417 4.03 14.60 -4.71
N SER A 418 3.26 15.37 -5.47
CA SER A 418 2.17 14.83 -6.29
C SER A 418 2.65 13.80 -7.32
N LEU A 419 1.83 12.78 -7.55
CA LEU A 419 1.99 11.77 -8.60
C LEU A 419 1.33 12.21 -9.93
N ALA A 420 0.60 13.33 -9.94
CA ALA A 420 -0.11 13.81 -11.13
C ALA A 420 0.80 13.95 -12.38
N PRO A 421 2.04 14.46 -12.30
CA PRO A 421 2.94 14.47 -13.44
C PRO A 421 3.23 13.07 -14.01
N ILE A 422 3.35 12.06 -13.13
CA ILE A 422 3.55 10.65 -13.57
C ILE A 422 2.29 10.15 -14.30
N PHE A 423 1.10 10.49 -13.80
CA PHE A 423 -0.17 10.13 -14.45
C PHE A 423 -0.32 10.79 -15.83
N GLU A 424 0.31 11.93 -16.04
CA GLU A 424 0.41 12.60 -17.33
C GLU A 424 1.51 12.03 -18.26
N GLY A 425 2.23 10.98 -17.83
CA GLY A 425 3.33 10.38 -18.59
C GLY A 425 4.64 11.17 -18.55
N LYS A 426 4.81 12.04 -17.55
CA LYS A 426 5.99 12.90 -17.37
C LYS A 426 6.90 12.39 -16.25
N GLN A 427 8.13 12.86 -16.24
CA GLN A 427 8.94 12.80 -15.02
C GLN A 427 8.43 13.85 -14.04
N ARG A 428 8.43 13.49 -12.77
CA ARG A 428 8.18 14.43 -11.68
C ARG A 428 9.49 14.82 -11.01
N ASP A 429 9.49 15.92 -10.28
CA ASP A 429 10.58 16.25 -9.37
C ASP A 429 10.73 15.15 -8.32
N PRO A 430 11.88 14.47 -8.25
CA PRO A 430 12.09 13.40 -7.29
C PRO A 430 12.15 13.95 -5.85
N HIS A 431 11.91 13.08 -4.88
CA HIS A 431 12.31 13.37 -3.51
C HIS A 431 13.84 13.45 -3.44
N GLU A 432 14.38 14.54 -2.90
CA GLU A 432 15.81 14.64 -2.62
C GLU A 432 16.24 13.52 -1.65
N THR A 433 15.40 13.27 -0.66
CA THR A 433 15.62 12.26 0.38
C THR A 433 14.29 11.60 0.76
N LEU A 434 14.28 10.27 0.87
CA LEU A 434 13.23 9.52 1.54
C LEU A 434 13.78 8.94 2.83
N TYR A 435 13.08 9.21 3.92
CA TYR A 435 13.44 8.80 5.28
C TYR A 435 12.60 7.62 5.71
N PHE A 436 13.26 6.60 6.30
CA PHE A 436 12.60 5.40 6.80
C PHE A 436 13.08 5.07 8.20
N HIS A 437 12.15 4.83 9.10
CA HIS A 437 12.43 4.38 10.46
C HIS A 437 11.26 3.61 11.04
N PHE A 438 11.55 2.45 11.60
CA PHE A 438 10.62 1.72 12.45
C PHE A 438 11.38 0.93 13.52
N GLY A 439 11.12 1.23 14.79
CA GLY A 439 11.80 0.57 15.90
C GLY A 439 13.31 0.77 15.90
N THR A 440 14.04 -0.27 15.55
CA THR A 440 15.52 -0.24 15.48
C THR A 440 16.05 -0.29 14.05
N ASP A 441 15.16 -0.38 13.07
CA ASP A 441 15.51 -0.51 11.67
C ASP A 441 15.39 0.85 10.96
N ARG A 442 16.35 1.17 10.11
CA ARG A 442 16.55 2.50 9.54
C ARG A 442 16.94 2.42 8.09
N ALA A 443 16.51 3.39 7.29
CA ALA A 443 17.09 3.62 5.97
C ALA A 443 16.94 5.09 5.55
N LEU A 444 17.78 5.48 4.59
CA LEU A 444 17.72 6.74 3.87
C LEU A 444 17.94 6.47 2.39
N ARG A 445 17.10 7.03 1.52
CA ARG A 445 17.34 7.01 0.10
C ARG A 445 17.61 8.42 -0.41
N GLN A 446 18.70 8.60 -1.16
CA GLN A 446 19.06 9.85 -1.85
C GLN A 446 19.43 9.53 -3.30
N GLY A 447 18.54 9.90 -4.23
CA GLY A 447 18.71 9.52 -5.63
C GLY A 447 18.89 8.01 -5.80
N PRO A 448 19.98 7.54 -6.44
CA PRO A 448 20.25 6.11 -6.62
C PRO A 448 20.80 5.42 -5.36
N TRP A 449 21.18 6.16 -4.32
CA TRP A 449 21.83 5.58 -3.14
C TRP A 449 20.83 5.29 -2.03
N LYS A 450 20.97 4.13 -1.42
CA LYS A 450 20.23 3.73 -0.23
C LYS A 450 21.17 3.29 0.86
N LEU A 451 21.04 3.90 2.04
CA LEU A 451 21.68 3.51 3.28
C LEU A 451 20.65 2.77 4.13
N ALA A 452 20.95 1.59 4.63
CA ALA A 452 20.05 0.78 5.45
C ALA A 452 20.77 0.17 6.66
N SER A 453 20.05 -0.03 7.76
CA SER A 453 20.55 -0.71 8.96
C SER A 453 19.42 -1.45 9.63
N ALA A 454 19.58 -2.75 9.85
CA ALA A 454 18.64 -3.58 10.58
C ALA A 454 19.08 -3.79 12.02
N LYS A 455 18.14 -3.69 12.97
CA LYS A 455 18.33 -3.95 14.41
C LYS A 455 19.54 -3.22 15.02
N LEU A 456 19.72 -1.94 14.67
CA LEU A 456 20.86 -1.14 15.08
C LEU A 456 22.23 -1.71 14.64
N GLY A 457 22.25 -2.61 13.64
CA GLY A 457 23.46 -3.12 13.04
C GLY A 457 24.22 -2.04 12.26
N ARG A 458 25.38 -2.39 11.72
CA ARG A 458 26.15 -1.50 10.87
C ARG A 458 25.31 -0.99 9.70
N TRP A 459 25.68 0.19 9.19
CA TRP A 459 25.13 0.70 7.96
C TRP A 459 25.58 -0.15 6.76
N GLU A 460 24.65 -0.42 5.87
CA GLU A 460 24.84 -1.05 4.56
C GLU A 460 24.51 -0.01 3.49
N LEU A 461 25.29 0.07 2.42
CA LEU A 461 25.11 1.05 1.35
C LEU A 461 24.86 0.35 0.01
N TYR A 462 23.82 0.77 -0.72
CA TYR A 462 23.44 0.17 -1.99
C TYR A 462 23.24 1.23 -3.08
N ASN A 463 23.57 0.86 -4.33
CA ASN A 463 23.18 1.64 -5.51
C ASN A 463 21.90 1.01 -6.09
N MET A 464 20.78 1.66 -5.91
CA MET A 464 19.45 1.14 -6.28
C MET A 464 19.21 1.05 -7.78
N ASP A 465 19.96 1.78 -8.60
CA ASP A 465 19.89 1.67 -10.06
C ASP A 465 20.54 0.37 -10.55
N GLU A 466 21.56 -0.13 -9.83
CA GLU A 466 22.28 -1.34 -10.18
C GLU A 466 21.85 -2.56 -9.36
N ASP A 467 21.52 -2.38 -8.10
CA ASP A 467 21.26 -3.46 -7.13
C ASP A 467 20.09 -3.15 -6.22
N ARG A 468 18.88 -3.20 -6.75
CA ARG A 468 17.68 -2.99 -5.94
C ARG A 468 17.33 -4.17 -5.04
N THR A 469 17.98 -5.30 -5.23
CA THR A 469 17.84 -6.48 -4.37
C THR A 469 18.80 -6.47 -3.18
N GLU A 470 19.63 -5.43 -3.05
CA GLU A 470 20.50 -5.17 -1.89
C GLU A 470 21.49 -6.32 -1.61
N LEU A 471 22.17 -6.81 -2.65
CA LEU A 471 23.11 -7.93 -2.57
C LEU A 471 24.56 -7.48 -2.41
N ASN A 472 24.89 -6.30 -2.94
CA ASN A 472 26.25 -5.79 -2.99
C ASN A 472 26.39 -4.59 -2.05
N ASP A 473 26.79 -4.84 -0.80
CA ASP A 473 27.05 -3.80 0.19
C ASP A 473 28.33 -3.02 -0.17
N LEU A 474 28.13 -1.77 -0.57
CA LEU A 474 29.20 -0.85 -0.98
C LEU A 474 29.73 0.03 0.18
N SER A 475 29.32 -0.24 1.42
CA SER A 475 29.66 0.62 2.58
C SER A 475 31.15 0.75 2.82
N GLU A 476 31.94 -0.31 2.59
CA GLU A 476 33.40 -0.29 2.74
C GLU A 476 34.11 0.43 1.58
N GLN A 477 33.46 0.49 0.40
CA GLN A 477 34.01 1.16 -0.79
C GLN A 477 33.73 2.69 -0.78
N HIS A 478 32.68 3.12 -0.06
CA HIS A 478 32.26 4.51 -0.02
C HIS A 478 31.99 5.01 1.42
N PRO A 479 32.99 4.94 2.32
CA PRO A 479 32.82 5.26 3.74
C PRO A 479 32.38 6.73 3.98
N GLU A 480 32.88 7.67 3.18
CA GLU A 480 32.48 9.08 3.26
C GLU A 480 31.01 9.31 2.92
N ARG A 481 30.46 8.54 1.95
CA ARG A 481 29.05 8.58 1.61
C ARG A 481 28.20 8.00 2.73
N VAL A 482 28.63 6.89 3.32
CA VAL A 482 27.96 6.29 4.49
C VAL A 482 27.88 7.31 5.63
N GLU A 483 28.99 7.99 5.95
CA GLU A 483 29.02 9.01 7.01
C GLU A 483 28.07 10.19 6.70
N ALA A 484 28.13 10.71 5.47
CA ALA A 484 27.28 11.82 5.05
C ALA A 484 25.79 11.47 5.10
N MET A 485 25.39 10.31 4.56
CA MET A 485 24.02 9.86 4.57
C MET A 485 23.53 9.49 5.98
N ALA A 486 24.37 8.89 6.81
CA ALA A 486 24.04 8.62 8.20
C ALA A 486 23.80 9.92 8.99
N LYS A 487 24.66 10.92 8.80
CA LYS A 487 24.49 12.25 9.41
C LYS A 487 23.17 12.91 9.00
N GLU A 488 22.82 12.81 7.72
CA GLU A 488 21.54 13.35 7.23
C GLU A 488 20.35 12.55 7.79
N TRP A 489 20.44 11.21 7.88
CA TRP A 489 19.40 10.40 8.52
C TRP A 489 19.15 10.86 9.97
N PHE A 490 20.20 11.06 10.77
CA PHE A 490 20.08 11.51 12.16
C PHE A 490 19.52 12.93 12.27
N LYS A 491 19.86 13.81 11.33
CA LYS A 491 19.31 15.17 11.26
C LYS A 491 17.80 15.13 11.00
N ILE A 492 17.36 14.38 9.98
CA ILE A 492 15.93 14.23 9.66
C ILE A 492 15.19 13.56 10.82
N ALA A 493 15.73 12.50 11.41
CA ALA A 493 15.15 11.85 12.57
C ALA A 493 14.90 12.82 13.73
N LYS A 494 15.85 13.71 14.02
CA LYS A 494 15.70 14.73 15.06
C LYS A 494 14.55 15.68 14.76
N ASP A 495 14.41 16.12 13.51
CA ASP A 495 13.41 17.08 13.10
C ASP A 495 11.99 16.44 13.01
N VAL A 496 11.91 15.24 12.42
CA VAL A 496 10.66 14.49 12.20
C VAL A 496 10.11 13.92 13.51
N GLU A 497 10.95 13.24 14.29
CA GLU A 497 10.51 12.53 15.49
C GLU A 497 10.44 13.46 16.72
N ARG A 498 11.03 14.66 16.65
CA ARG A 498 11.02 15.66 17.74
C ARG A 498 11.36 15.01 19.08
N LEU A 499 12.41 14.21 19.09
CA LEU A 499 12.82 13.34 20.21
C LEU A 499 13.02 14.12 21.50
N LYS A 500 11.96 14.29 22.27
CA LYS A 500 12.06 14.74 23.66
C LYS A 500 12.65 13.60 24.48
N GLY A 501 13.97 13.61 24.64
CA GLY A 501 14.68 12.73 25.58
C GLY A 501 14.93 11.28 25.13
N LYS A 502 14.48 10.84 23.98
CA LYS A 502 14.91 9.56 23.39
C LYS A 502 16.04 9.84 22.41
N GLN A 503 17.26 9.56 22.81
CA GLN A 503 18.38 9.54 21.86
C GLN A 503 18.11 8.43 20.84
N VAL A 504 18.24 8.78 19.56
CA VAL A 504 18.31 7.75 18.52
C VAL A 504 19.58 6.96 18.81
N ALA A 505 19.42 5.70 19.20
CA ALA A 505 20.54 4.88 19.59
C ALA A 505 21.56 4.79 18.44
N PRO A 506 22.87 4.88 18.73
CA PRO A 506 23.89 4.77 17.71
C PRO A 506 23.83 3.40 17.02
N VAL A 507 24.24 3.36 15.76
CA VAL A 507 24.40 2.12 15.01
C VAL A 507 25.59 1.35 15.57
N LYS A 508 25.43 0.04 15.74
CA LYS A 508 26.50 -0.85 16.20
C LYS A 508 27.46 -1.15 15.04
N ASP A 509 28.73 -1.39 15.35
CA ASP A 509 29.76 -1.72 14.34
C ASP A 509 29.56 -3.09 13.67
N LYS A 510 28.71 -3.95 14.22
CA LYS A 510 28.47 -5.32 13.72
C LYS A 510 27.05 -5.50 13.25
N ARG A 511 26.85 -6.34 12.22
CA ARG A 511 25.52 -6.82 11.85
C ARG A 511 24.90 -7.58 13.01
N THR A 512 23.65 -7.26 13.35
CA THR A 512 22.89 -8.01 14.35
C THR A 512 22.16 -9.15 13.64
N PRO A 513 22.30 -10.42 14.08
CA PRO A 513 21.53 -11.51 13.52
C PRO A 513 20.02 -11.25 13.58
N LEU A 514 19.34 -11.48 12.46
CA LEU A 514 17.90 -11.33 12.37
C LEU A 514 17.24 -12.60 12.91
N ASN A 515 16.64 -12.52 14.07
CA ASN A 515 15.86 -13.62 14.66
C ASN A 515 14.41 -13.16 14.83
N PHE A 516 13.51 -13.73 14.02
CA PHE A 516 12.07 -13.45 14.03
C PHE A 516 11.24 -14.48 14.81
N ARG A 517 11.89 -15.46 15.45
CA ARG A 517 11.20 -16.39 16.35
C ARG A 517 10.86 -15.67 17.66
N ARG A 518 9.67 -15.14 17.77
CA ARG A 518 8.95 -14.81 18.99
C ARG A 518 7.45 -14.88 18.76
#